data_861962c3277d49aa6e4eded7badab9fe
#
_entry.id   861962c3277d49aa6e4eded7badab9fe
#
_cell.length_a   1.000
_cell.length_b   1.000
_cell.length_c   1.000
_cell.angle_alpha   90.00
_cell.angle_beta   90.00
_cell.angle_gamma   90.00
#
_symmetry.space_group_name_H-M   'P 1'
#
loop_
_entity.id
_entity.type
_entity.pdbx_description
1 polymer ?
#
loop_
_entity_poly.entity_id
_entity_poly.type
_entity_poly.pdbx_seq_one_letter_code
_entity_poly.pdbx_strand_id
1 'polypeptide(L)'
;MPELEYPKQPYSTVKRLNDRARYSLETIHGIINSSPFINVAFQDSTSPFPAVLPMIGQMGSFARPSADLGDVLDLYLHGYVSSRLMNLARTSRDGGETGIPLTMSATILDGYVLSLTPNSHSYNYRSAVLFGYATPVVDQAEKLWAMELVTNSVVPSRYQNTRNPPNGAEMQSTSILKVKIKAGSAKIRSGEPHDDKGDMNDEEVREKTWVGVVPAWTQFGEPVAGSYNRVEKVPGYLEEWRVEGNEERRREAYEAVKEPVKGEEGT
;
A
#
# COMPACT_ATOMS: atom_id res chain seq x y z
N MET A 1 13.39 19.15 9.41
CA MET A 1 13.01 19.77 8.12
C MET A 1 11.52 19.66 8.01
N PRO A 2 10.80 20.58 7.33
CA PRO A 2 9.37 20.38 7.14
C PRO A 2 9.12 19.07 6.37
N GLU A 3 8.08 18.37 6.75
CA GLU A 3 7.63 17.13 6.10
C GLU A 3 7.23 17.43 4.64
N LEU A 4 7.66 16.60 3.69
CA LEU A 4 7.27 16.76 2.30
C LEU A 4 5.88 16.21 2.05
N GLU A 5 5.07 16.95 1.31
CA GLU A 5 3.70 16.59 0.96
C GLU A 5 3.49 16.51 -0.55
N TYR A 6 2.57 15.62 -0.98
CA TYR A 6 2.04 15.66 -2.34
C TYR A 6 1.15 16.88 -2.56
N PRO A 7 1.20 17.50 -3.75
CA PRO A 7 0.33 18.63 -4.06
C PRO A 7 -1.14 18.23 -4.07
N LYS A 8 -1.98 19.06 -3.44
CA LYS A 8 -3.44 18.89 -3.43
C LYS A 8 -4.00 19.26 -4.80
N GLN A 9 -4.44 18.29 -5.55
CA GLN A 9 -5.10 18.46 -6.84
C GLN A 9 -6.61 18.21 -6.69
N PRO A 10 -7.47 18.72 -7.58
CA PRO A 10 -8.91 18.49 -7.51
C PRO A 10 -9.30 17.01 -7.41
N TYR A 11 -8.52 16.12 -8.07
CA TYR A 11 -8.73 14.67 -8.10
C TYR A 11 -8.09 13.92 -6.93
N SER A 12 -7.12 14.50 -6.21
CA SER A 12 -6.47 13.89 -5.06
C SER A 12 -6.91 14.46 -3.70
N THR A 13 -7.70 15.55 -3.69
CA THR A 13 -8.11 16.19 -2.46
C THR A 13 -9.25 15.43 -1.79
N VAL A 14 -9.06 15.02 -0.54
CA VAL A 14 -10.10 14.41 0.29
C VAL A 14 -11.10 15.48 0.72
N LYS A 15 -12.37 15.33 0.30
CA LYS A 15 -13.42 16.34 0.56
C LYS A 15 -14.25 16.03 1.81
N ARG A 16 -14.69 14.76 1.98
CA ARG A 16 -15.51 14.36 3.11
C ARG A 16 -14.63 13.87 4.26
N LEU A 17 -14.85 14.36 5.48
CA LEU A 17 -14.04 14.05 6.66
C LEU A 17 -12.55 14.32 6.35
N ASN A 18 -12.29 15.57 5.99
CA ASN A 18 -10.96 16.04 5.58
C ASN A 18 -9.95 16.13 6.74
N ASP A 19 -10.43 16.15 7.96
CA ASP A 19 -9.65 15.96 9.19
C ASP A 19 -8.85 14.64 9.21
N ARG A 20 -9.34 13.63 8.51
CA ARG A 20 -8.68 12.31 8.34
C ARG A 20 -7.70 12.27 7.18
N ALA A 21 -7.58 13.33 6.39
CA ALA A 21 -6.68 13.39 5.25
C ALA A 21 -5.23 13.59 5.69
N ARG A 22 -4.31 12.92 5.00
CA ARG A 22 -2.86 13.15 5.10
C ARG A 22 -2.30 13.23 3.68
N TYR A 23 -1.32 14.09 3.48
CA TYR A 23 -0.67 14.32 2.18
C TYR A 23 0.83 14.08 2.24
N SER A 24 1.36 13.81 3.42
CA SER A 24 2.74 13.49 3.69
C SER A 24 3.23 12.33 2.83
N LEU A 25 4.40 12.48 2.24
CA LEU A 25 5.04 11.43 1.45
C LEU A 25 5.28 10.20 2.32
N GLU A 26 5.84 10.38 3.51
CA GLU A 26 6.16 9.31 4.44
C GLU A 26 4.92 8.46 4.78
N THR A 27 3.81 9.11 5.15
CA THR A 27 2.56 8.42 5.46
C THR A 27 2.03 7.63 4.27
N ILE A 28 1.99 8.25 3.10
CA ILE A 28 1.42 7.63 1.89
C ILE A 28 2.30 6.48 1.41
N HIS A 29 3.62 6.70 1.33
CA HIS A 29 4.57 5.65 0.93
C HIS A 29 4.58 4.49 1.92
N GLY A 30 4.48 4.77 3.23
CA GLY A 30 4.38 3.75 4.27
C GLY A 30 3.17 2.84 4.08
N ILE A 31 1.98 3.41 3.81
CA ILE A 31 0.76 2.63 3.56
C ILE A 31 0.90 1.78 2.29
N ILE A 32 1.45 2.34 1.21
CA ILE A 32 1.69 1.62 -0.04
C ILE A 32 2.65 0.44 0.19
N ASN A 33 3.78 0.69 0.88
CA ASN A 33 4.81 -0.32 1.09
C ASN A 33 4.42 -1.41 2.11
N SER A 34 3.50 -1.11 3.03
CA SER A 34 2.98 -2.08 3.99
C SER A 34 1.85 -2.96 3.43
N SER A 35 1.36 -2.65 2.23
CA SER A 35 0.27 -3.40 1.61
C SER A 35 0.83 -4.52 0.71
N PRO A 36 0.38 -5.77 0.87
CA PRO A 36 0.86 -6.88 0.03
C PRO A 36 0.44 -6.74 -1.43
N PHE A 37 -0.63 -6.01 -1.69
CA PHE A 37 -1.16 -5.73 -3.02
C PHE A 37 -1.49 -4.25 -3.18
N ILE A 38 -1.16 -3.73 -4.36
CA ILE A 38 -1.55 -2.40 -4.81
C ILE A 38 -2.60 -2.60 -5.90
N ASN A 39 -3.79 -2.04 -5.72
CA ASN A 39 -4.82 -2.04 -6.76
C ASN A 39 -4.47 -0.96 -7.78
N VAL A 40 -4.16 -1.38 -9.00
CA VAL A 40 -3.75 -0.51 -10.11
C VAL A 40 -4.88 -0.39 -11.11
N ALA A 41 -5.45 0.80 -11.20
CA ALA A 41 -6.51 1.14 -12.16
C ALA A 41 -5.92 1.88 -13.37
N PHE A 42 -6.36 1.47 -14.57
CA PHE A 42 -5.97 2.09 -15.83
C PHE A 42 -7.10 2.00 -16.86
N GLN A 43 -7.13 2.95 -17.78
CA GLN A 43 -8.09 2.93 -18.88
C GLN A 43 -7.52 2.20 -20.08
N ASP A 44 -8.31 1.31 -20.63
CA ASP A 44 -8.05 0.64 -21.90
C ASP A 44 -9.12 1.09 -22.92
N SER A 45 -8.69 1.56 -24.08
CA SER A 45 -9.58 2.04 -25.13
C SER A 45 -10.53 0.97 -25.69
N THR A 46 -10.24 -0.32 -25.43
CA THR A 46 -11.07 -1.45 -25.87
C THR A 46 -12.26 -1.73 -24.94
N SER A 47 -12.35 -1.04 -23.81
CA SER A 47 -13.39 -1.24 -22.79
C SER A 47 -13.93 0.09 -22.29
N PRO A 48 -15.26 0.23 -22.08
CA PRO A 48 -15.84 1.39 -21.45
C PRO A 48 -15.53 1.45 -19.94
N PHE A 49 -15.05 0.34 -19.36
CA PHE A 49 -14.74 0.23 -17.94
C PHE A 49 -13.23 0.28 -17.70
N PRO A 50 -12.76 1.04 -16.70
CA PRO A 50 -11.38 0.94 -16.26
C PRO A 50 -11.04 -0.48 -15.81
N ALA A 51 -9.86 -0.97 -16.16
CA ALA A 51 -9.35 -2.22 -15.62
C ALA A 51 -8.72 -1.95 -14.26
N VAL A 52 -8.88 -2.88 -13.31
CA VAL A 52 -8.23 -2.85 -12.00
C VAL A 52 -7.48 -4.17 -11.79
N LEU A 53 -6.19 -4.10 -11.50
CA LEU A 53 -5.35 -5.26 -11.25
C LEU A 53 -4.69 -5.16 -9.88
N PRO A 54 -4.75 -6.22 -9.03
CA PRO A 54 -3.87 -6.31 -7.87
C PRO A 54 -2.45 -6.63 -8.35
N MET A 55 -1.49 -5.78 -7.97
CA MET A 55 -0.09 -5.92 -8.38
C MET A 55 0.83 -5.84 -7.17
N ILE A 56 1.99 -6.49 -7.27
CA ILE A 56 3.09 -6.30 -6.33
C ILE A 56 3.88 -5.08 -6.79
N GLY A 57 4.20 -4.20 -5.87
CA GLY A 57 5.00 -3.02 -6.13
C GLY A 57 5.58 -2.42 -4.86
N GLN A 58 6.55 -1.54 -5.03
CA GLN A 58 7.27 -0.91 -3.93
C GLN A 58 7.69 0.51 -4.31
N MET A 59 7.56 1.45 -3.36
CA MET A 59 8.14 2.79 -3.50
C MET A 59 9.65 2.71 -3.34
N GLY A 60 10.38 3.42 -4.18
CA GLY A 60 11.83 3.48 -4.12
C GLY A 60 12.43 4.46 -5.13
N SER A 61 13.75 4.65 -5.09
CA SER A 61 14.47 5.53 -6.02
C SER A 61 15.76 4.87 -6.51
N PHE A 62 15.82 4.53 -7.79
CA PHE A 62 17.04 3.98 -8.39
C PHE A 62 18.19 5.01 -8.38
N ALA A 63 17.88 6.28 -8.62
CA ALA A 63 18.88 7.35 -8.60
C ALA A 63 19.42 7.64 -7.18
N ARG A 64 18.65 7.33 -6.14
CA ARG A 64 19.01 7.51 -4.73
C ARG A 64 18.57 6.29 -3.92
N PRO A 65 19.30 5.17 -3.99
CA PRO A 65 18.90 3.92 -3.30
C PRO A 65 18.79 4.03 -1.78
N SER A 66 19.40 5.04 -1.17
CA SER A 66 19.32 5.34 0.27
C SER A 66 18.19 6.32 0.63
N ALA A 67 17.36 6.74 -0.33
CA ALA A 67 16.21 7.58 -0.06
C ALA A 67 15.21 6.85 0.84
N ASP A 68 14.64 7.56 1.81
CA ASP A 68 13.62 7.04 2.72
C ASP A 68 12.20 7.35 2.27
N LEU A 69 11.21 6.95 3.08
CA LEU A 69 9.79 7.13 2.76
C LEU A 69 9.35 8.60 2.74
N GLY A 70 10.08 9.48 3.42
CA GLY A 70 9.82 10.93 3.42
C GLY A 70 10.35 11.63 2.17
N ASP A 71 11.16 10.95 1.37
CA ASP A 71 11.72 11.49 0.11
C ASP A 71 10.75 11.34 -1.07
N VAL A 72 11.05 12.07 -2.15
CA VAL A 72 10.38 11.87 -3.44
C VAL A 72 10.82 10.55 -4.05
N LEU A 73 9.89 9.61 -4.15
CA LEU A 73 10.09 8.26 -4.66
C LEU A 73 9.25 8.00 -5.90
N ASP A 74 9.67 7.02 -6.71
CA ASP A 74 8.85 6.42 -7.76
C ASP A 74 8.22 5.12 -7.22
N LEU A 75 7.09 4.69 -7.82
CA LEU A 75 6.52 3.37 -7.55
C LEU A 75 6.97 2.40 -8.64
N TYR A 76 7.58 1.29 -8.25
CA TYR A 76 7.96 0.20 -9.16
C TYR A 76 6.94 -0.93 -9.06
N LEU A 77 6.31 -1.28 -10.19
CA LEU A 77 5.31 -2.33 -10.30
C LEU A 77 5.85 -3.50 -11.11
N HIS A 78 5.72 -4.70 -10.55
CA HIS A 78 6.11 -5.94 -11.24
C HIS A 78 4.95 -6.51 -12.06
N GLY A 79 5.25 -7.01 -13.27
CA GLY A 79 4.27 -7.72 -14.08
C GLY A 79 4.89 -8.57 -15.18
N TYR A 80 4.05 -9.43 -15.75
CA TYR A 80 4.45 -10.26 -16.88
C TYR A 80 4.47 -9.44 -18.18
N VAL A 81 5.50 -9.66 -19.00
CA VAL A 81 5.80 -8.84 -20.19
C VAL A 81 4.65 -8.73 -21.19
N SER A 82 3.79 -9.76 -21.33
CA SER A 82 2.66 -9.76 -22.25
C SER A 82 1.33 -9.33 -21.61
N SER A 83 1.33 -8.88 -20.35
CA SER A 83 0.09 -8.39 -19.73
C SER A 83 -0.43 -7.15 -20.46
N ARG A 84 -1.76 -6.96 -20.43
CA ARG A 84 -2.41 -5.82 -21.09
C ARG A 84 -1.84 -4.47 -20.66
N LEU A 85 -1.65 -4.29 -19.37
CA LEU A 85 -1.05 -3.06 -18.82
C LEU A 85 0.36 -2.81 -19.36
N MET A 86 1.22 -3.84 -19.42
CA MET A 86 2.59 -3.72 -19.92
C MET A 86 2.61 -3.43 -21.43
N ASN A 87 1.66 -4.00 -22.20
CA ASN A 87 1.50 -3.71 -23.61
C ASN A 87 1.08 -2.26 -23.83
N LEU A 88 0.09 -1.77 -23.09
CA LEU A 88 -0.35 -0.36 -23.17
C LEU A 88 0.77 0.59 -22.81
N ALA A 89 1.55 0.31 -21.76
CA ALA A 89 2.67 1.15 -21.37
C ALA A 89 3.79 1.23 -22.42
N ARG A 90 3.98 0.16 -23.21
CA ARG A 90 4.95 0.16 -24.33
C ARG A 90 4.48 0.94 -25.53
N THR A 91 3.19 0.89 -25.84
CA THR A 91 2.61 1.57 -27.02
C THR A 91 2.36 3.05 -26.77
N SER A 92 2.20 3.47 -25.51
CA SER A 92 2.01 4.89 -25.14
C SER A 92 3.29 5.75 -25.24
N ARG A 93 4.29 5.29 -25.98
CA ARG A 93 5.57 6.00 -26.16
C ARG A 93 5.48 7.27 -27.03
N ASP A 94 4.35 7.51 -27.65
CA ASP A 94 4.19 8.63 -28.59
C ASP A 94 3.70 9.90 -27.89
N GLY A 95 4.56 10.56 -27.14
CA GLY A 95 4.20 11.89 -26.68
C GLY A 95 4.79 12.36 -25.35
N GLY A 96 6.09 12.61 -25.34
CA GLY A 96 6.69 13.45 -24.30
C GLY A 96 6.68 12.81 -22.89
N GLU A 97 6.71 13.60 -21.87
CA GLU A 97 6.85 13.25 -20.45
C GLU A 97 5.86 12.20 -19.87
N THR A 98 4.99 11.62 -20.69
CA THR A 98 3.77 10.96 -20.22
C THR A 98 3.73 9.50 -20.62
N GLY A 99 4.10 8.62 -19.70
CA GLY A 99 3.64 7.22 -19.72
C GLY A 99 2.12 7.13 -19.62
N ILE A 100 1.57 5.93 -19.43
CA ILE A 100 0.13 5.77 -19.23
C ILE A 100 -0.29 6.29 -17.84
N PRO A 101 -1.41 6.99 -17.74
CA PRO A 101 -1.94 7.43 -16.45
C PRO A 101 -2.47 6.24 -15.65
N LEU A 102 -2.08 6.16 -14.39
CA LEU A 102 -2.50 5.16 -13.43
C LEU A 102 -3.08 5.81 -12.17
N THR A 103 -4.08 5.15 -11.61
CA THR A 103 -4.49 5.36 -10.22
C THR A 103 -4.15 4.11 -9.43
N MET A 104 -3.40 4.25 -8.35
CA MET A 104 -2.98 3.16 -7.50
C MET A 104 -3.55 3.36 -6.10
N SER A 105 -4.04 2.29 -5.48
CA SER A 105 -4.57 2.36 -4.12
C SER A 105 -4.20 1.16 -3.29
N ALA A 106 -4.02 1.42 -1.99
CA ALA A 106 -3.82 0.40 -0.96
C ALA A 106 -4.68 0.73 0.27
N THR A 107 -5.11 -0.30 0.98
CA THR A 107 -5.92 -0.14 2.19
C THR A 107 -5.57 -1.22 3.19
N ILE A 108 -5.38 -0.82 4.45
CA ILE A 108 -5.14 -1.68 5.59
C ILE A 108 -6.32 -1.52 6.53
N LEU A 109 -6.93 -2.62 6.94
CA LEU A 109 -7.98 -2.66 7.94
C LEU A 109 -7.34 -2.82 9.32
N ASP A 110 -7.61 -1.89 10.23
CA ASP A 110 -7.10 -1.89 11.59
C ASP A 110 -8.16 -2.25 12.64
N GLY A 111 -9.46 -2.20 12.31
CA GLY A 111 -10.51 -2.63 13.23
C GLY A 111 -11.94 -2.37 12.75
N TYR A 112 -12.86 -3.08 13.39
CA TYR A 112 -14.31 -2.90 13.23
C TYR A 112 -14.81 -1.99 14.35
N VAL A 113 -15.49 -0.91 14.02
CA VAL A 113 -16.03 0.06 14.96
C VAL A 113 -17.52 -0.15 15.09
N LEU A 114 -17.94 -0.64 16.25
CA LEU A 114 -19.32 -1.00 16.55
C LEU A 114 -19.94 0.07 17.43
N SER A 115 -21.04 0.62 17.00
CA SER A 115 -21.73 1.77 17.58
C SER A 115 -23.12 1.41 18.08
N LEU A 116 -23.80 2.32 18.77
CA LEU A 116 -25.17 2.11 19.27
C LEU A 116 -26.18 1.96 18.14
N THR A 117 -25.97 2.67 17.02
CA THR A 117 -26.95 2.69 15.93
C THR A 117 -26.38 2.11 14.63
N PRO A 118 -27.23 1.55 13.73
CA PRO A 118 -26.79 0.96 12.47
C PRO A 118 -25.98 1.92 11.58
N ASN A 119 -26.27 3.20 11.62
CA ASN A 119 -25.65 4.21 10.75
C ASN A 119 -24.28 4.66 11.24
N SER A 120 -23.94 4.42 12.51
CA SER A 120 -22.71 4.91 13.16
C SER A 120 -21.57 3.89 13.11
N HIS A 121 -21.83 2.65 12.66
CA HIS A 121 -20.79 1.65 12.47
C HIS A 121 -19.73 2.11 11.45
N SER A 122 -18.49 1.76 11.69
CA SER A 122 -17.37 2.17 10.85
C SER A 122 -16.22 1.16 10.91
N TYR A 123 -15.09 1.53 10.31
CA TYR A 123 -13.81 0.81 10.40
C TYR A 123 -12.71 1.76 10.81
N ASN A 124 -11.74 1.27 11.59
CA ASN A 124 -10.42 1.88 11.67
C ASN A 124 -9.59 1.36 10.51
N TYR A 125 -8.93 2.25 9.80
CA TYR A 125 -8.21 1.93 8.57
C TYR A 125 -7.18 2.97 8.21
N ARG A 126 -6.18 2.53 7.45
CA ARG A 126 -5.21 3.37 6.74
C ARG A 126 -5.36 3.12 5.24
N SER A 127 -5.63 4.14 4.46
CA SER A 127 -5.74 4.02 3.00
C SER A 127 -4.93 5.10 2.30
N ALA A 128 -4.35 4.75 1.15
CA ALA A 128 -3.62 5.68 0.30
C ALA A 128 -4.07 5.52 -1.15
N VAL A 129 -4.09 6.65 -1.87
CA VAL A 129 -4.31 6.71 -3.30
C VAL A 129 -3.20 7.55 -3.92
N LEU A 130 -2.56 7.01 -4.95
CA LEU A 130 -1.53 7.67 -5.75
C LEU A 130 -2.01 7.84 -7.19
N PHE A 131 -1.59 8.93 -7.80
CA PHE A 131 -1.84 9.26 -9.20
C PHE A 131 -0.49 9.51 -9.88
N GLY A 132 -0.25 8.87 -11.01
CA GLY A 132 1.02 9.02 -11.70
C GLY A 132 1.01 8.48 -13.12
N TYR A 133 2.16 8.58 -13.75
CA TYR A 133 2.36 8.11 -15.12
C TYR A 133 3.40 7.00 -15.14
N ALA A 134 3.02 5.86 -15.71
CA ALA A 134 3.85 4.67 -15.78
C ALA A 134 4.57 4.55 -17.10
N THR A 135 5.87 4.26 -17.04
CA THR A 135 6.73 3.93 -18.20
C THR A 135 7.43 2.60 -17.95
N PRO A 136 7.68 1.79 -19.01
CA PRO A 136 8.51 0.60 -18.86
C PRO A 136 9.95 0.97 -18.50
N VAL A 137 10.51 0.24 -17.53
CA VAL A 137 11.94 0.32 -17.23
C VAL A 137 12.71 -0.39 -18.34
N VAL A 138 13.54 0.34 -19.07
CA VAL A 138 14.35 -0.16 -20.19
C VAL A 138 15.83 -0.32 -19.84
N ASP A 139 16.32 0.48 -18.89
CA ASP A 139 17.68 0.36 -18.39
C ASP A 139 17.85 -0.95 -17.63
N GLN A 140 18.88 -1.73 -17.96
CA GLN A 140 19.13 -3.05 -17.39
C GLN A 140 19.49 -2.99 -15.90
N ALA A 141 20.27 -1.99 -15.51
CA ALA A 141 20.69 -1.84 -14.12
C ALA A 141 19.52 -1.41 -13.23
N GLU A 142 18.70 -0.46 -13.69
CA GLU A 142 17.48 -0.06 -13.01
C GLU A 142 16.48 -1.23 -12.91
N LYS A 143 16.33 -2.01 -13.98
CA LYS A 143 15.43 -3.18 -13.99
C LYS A 143 15.85 -4.24 -12.97
N LEU A 144 17.16 -4.55 -12.91
CA LEU A 144 17.69 -5.53 -11.97
C LEU A 144 17.51 -5.06 -10.52
N TRP A 145 17.83 -3.81 -10.26
CA TRP A 145 17.61 -3.16 -8.96
C TRP A 145 16.12 -3.18 -8.57
N ALA A 146 15.22 -2.85 -9.48
CA ALA A 146 13.78 -2.87 -9.22
C ALA A 146 13.24 -4.30 -8.98
N MET A 147 13.79 -5.31 -9.64
CA MET A 147 13.46 -6.72 -9.36
C MET A 147 13.88 -7.11 -7.95
N GLU A 148 15.05 -6.69 -7.50
CA GLU A 148 15.48 -6.88 -6.10
C GLU A 148 14.56 -6.15 -5.12
N LEU A 149 14.27 -4.87 -5.37
CA LEU A 149 13.36 -4.05 -4.57
C LEU A 149 12.01 -4.74 -4.38
N VAL A 150 11.37 -5.15 -5.48
CA VAL A 150 10.05 -5.81 -5.46
C VAL A 150 10.10 -7.21 -4.85
N THR A 151 11.19 -7.97 -5.05
CA THR A 151 11.33 -9.29 -4.41
C THR A 151 11.46 -9.15 -2.90
N ASN A 152 12.24 -8.18 -2.43
CA ASN A 152 12.43 -7.91 -1.01
C ASN A 152 11.21 -7.26 -0.34
N SER A 153 10.25 -6.70 -1.12
CA SER A 153 8.97 -6.25 -0.56
C SER A 153 8.03 -7.41 -0.21
N VAL A 154 8.17 -8.56 -0.86
CA VAL A 154 7.39 -9.77 -0.51
C VAL A 154 7.84 -10.34 0.83
N VAL A 155 9.15 -10.52 0.99
CA VAL A 155 9.81 -10.90 2.25
C VAL A 155 11.18 -10.22 2.27
N PRO A 156 11.56 -9.50 3.32
CA PRO A 156 12.87 -8.87 3.44
C PRO A 156 14.01 -9.88 3.22
N SER A 157 15.06 -9.44 2.54
CA SER A 157 16.23 -10.25 2.18
C SER A 157 15.92 -11.48 1.29
N ARG A 158 14.70 -11.56 0.73
CA ARG A 158 14.35 -12.73 -0.08
C ARG A 158 15.20 -12.84 -1.34
N TYR A 159 15.50 -11.74 -2.01
CA TYR A 159 16.32 -11.73 -3.22
C TYR A 159 17.70 -12.36 -2.96
N GLN A 160 18.36 -11.98 -1.88
CA GLN A 160 19.68 -12.49 -1.49
C GLN A 160 19.65 -13.99 -1.14
N ASN A 161 18.51 -14.49 -0.70
CA ASN A 161 18.29 -15.89 -0.33
C ASN A 161 17.62 -16.73 -1.44
N THR A 162 17.69 -16.27 -2.68
CA THR A 162 17.25 -17.01 -3.88
C THR A 162 18.42 -17.13 -4.87
N ARG A 163 18.20 -17.88 -5.94
CA ARG A 163 19.15 -17.89 -7.05
C ARG A 163 19.12 -16.53 -7.76
N ASN A 164 20.18 -15.79 -7.63
CA ASN A 164 20.39 -14.51 -8.30
C ASN A 164 21.79 -14.46 -8.96
N PRO A 165 22.02 -13.59 -9.97
CA PRO A 165 21.02 -12.76 -10.65
C PRO A 165 20.00 -13.59 -11.46
N PRO A 166 18.87 -13.01 -11.89
CA PRO A 166 17.94 -13.60 -12.83
C PRO A 166 18.62 -13.98 -14.13
N ASN A 167 18.24 -15.11 -14.73
CA ASN A 167 18.77 -15.51 -16.02
C ASN A 167 18.16 -14.71 -17.18
N GLY A 168 18.70 -14.89 -18.41
CA GLY A 168 18.26 -14.15 -19.57
C GLY A 168 16.78 -14.34 -19.91
N ALA A 169 16.22 -15.53 -19.74
CA ALA A 169 14.80 -15.80 -19.98
C ALA A 169 13.89 -15.10 -18.94
N GLU A 170 14.30 -15.11 -17.68
CA GLU A 170 13.60 -14.40 -16.59
C GLU A 170 13.65 -12.89 -16.82
N MET A 171 14.79 -12.35 -17.22
CA MET A 171 14.93 -10.94 -17.57
C MET A 171 14.05 -10.54 -18.76
N GLN A 172 13.87 -11.43 -19.74
CA GLN A 172 13.01 -11.16 -20.91
C GLN A 172 11.51 -11.28 -20.59
N SER A 173 11.10 -12.23 -19.76
CA SER A 173 9.70 -12.49 -19.42
C SER A 173 9.16 -11.55 -18.35
N THR A 174 10.02 -10.91 -17.55
CA THR A 174 9.64 -9.94 -16.52
C THR A 174 9.60 -8.53 -17.08
N SER A 175 8.59 -7.77 -16.75
CA SER A 175 8.51 -6.34 -17.02
C SER A 175 8.32 -5.57 -15.72
N ILE A 176 8.99 -4.44 -15.64
CA ILE A 176 8.84 -3.49 -14.53
C ILE A 176 8.30 -2.18 -15.09
N LEU A 177 7.29 -1.63 -14.44
CA LEU A 177 6.84 -0.27 -14.67
C LEU A 177 7.39 0.63 -13.58
N LYS A 178 7.92 1.77 -13.98
CA LYS A 178 8.25 2.89 -13.11
C LYS A 178 7.14 3.92 -13.22
N VAL A 179 6.52 4.23 -12.11
CA VAL A 179 5.45 5.22 -12.04
C VAL A 179 5.96 6.49 -11.37
N LYS A 180 6.04 7.57 -12.13
CA LYS A 180 6.30 8.92 -11.59
C LYS A 180 5.04 9.46 -10.95
N ILE A 181 5.07 9.63 -9.64
CA ILE A 181 3.91 10.12 -8.89
C ILE A 181 3.75 11.63 -9.08
N LYS A 182 2.52 12.06 -9.33
CA LYS A 182 2.14 13.46 -9.51
C LYS A 182 1.33 14.02 -8.35
N ALA A 183 0.53 13.16 -7.71
CA ALA A 183 -0.28 13.53 -6.56
C ALA A 183 -0.62 12.28 -5.75
N GLY A 184 -0.96 12.47 -4.49
CA GLY A 184 -1.40 11.41 -3.62
C GLY A 184 -2.18 11.97 -2.44
N SER A 185 -2.94 11.10 -1.81
CA SER A 185 -3.60 11.38 -0.54
C SER A 185 -3.75 10.10 0.26
N ALA A 186 -3.67 10.20 1.57
CA ALA A 186 -4.07 9.15 2.48
C ALA A 186 -5.31 9.58 3.26
N LYS A 187 -6.09 8.60 3.69
CA LYS A 187 -7.19 8.80 4.61
C LYS A 187 -7.09 7.76 5.71
N ILE A 188 -7.02 8.24 6.95
CA ILE A 188 -6.79 7.41 8.12
C ILE A 188 -7.92 7.67 9.12
N ARG A 189 -8.51 6.59 9.64
CA ARG A 189 -9.40 6.64 10.78
C ARG A 189 -8.86 5.73 11.88
N SER A 190 -8.77 6.29 13.07
CA SER A 190 -8.50 5.58 14.32
C SER A 190 -9.50 6.05 15.39
N GLY A 191 -9.48 5.40 16.53
CA GLY A 191 -10.28 5.78 17.67
C GLY A 191 -11.57 4.99 17.83
N GLU A 192 -12.30 5.38 18.85
CA GLU A 192 -13.54 4.75 19.32
C GLU A 192 -14.77 5.07 18.44
N PRO A 193 -15.91 4.42 18.69
CA PRO A 193 -17.18 4.83 18.08
C PRO A 193 -17.58 6.25 18.49
N HIS A 194 -18.26 6.93 17.59
CA HIS A 194 -18.86 8.24 17.85
C HIS A 194 -20.35 8.14 17.57
N ASP A 195 -21.14 8.10 18.62
CA ASP A 195 -22.62 8.09 18.57
C ASP A 195 -23.17 9.48 18.88
N ASP A 196 -24.41 9.73 18.47
CA ASP A 196 -25.11 10.97 18.77
C ASP A 196 -25.42 11.08 20.28
N LYS A 197 -25.43 12.32 20.80
CA LYS A 197 -25.68 12.57 22.22
C LYS A 197 -27.01 12.01 22.71
N GLY A 198 -28.02 11.95 21.84
CA GLY A 198 -29.32 11.37 22.16
C GLY A 198 -29.19 9.89 22.50
N ASP A 199 -28.53 9.14 21.62
CA ASP A 199 -28.30 7.69 21.77
C ASP A 199 -27.39 7.39 22.96
N MET A 200 -26.35 8.21 23.17
CA MET A 200 -25.45 8.09 24.32
C MET A 200 -26.14 8.33 25.69
N ASN A 201 -27.24 9.07 25.71
CA ASN A 201 -28.03 9.33 26.92
C ASN A 201 -29.19 8.34 27.13
N ASP A 202 -29.43 7.44 26.16
CA ASP A 202 -30.45 6.39 26.27
C ASP A 202 -29.86 5.17 27.00
N GLU A 203 -30.22 5.06 28.29
CA GLU A 203 -29.73 3.96 29.14
C GLU A 203 -30.22 2.59 28.65
N GLU A 204 -31.43 2.50 28.13
CA GLU A 204 -32.00 1.24 27.64
C GLU A 204 -31.23 0.71 26.43
N VAL A 205 -30.90 1.60 25.50
CA VAL A 205 -30.06 1.28 24.31
C VAL A 205 -28.64 0.87 24.73
N ARG A 206 -28.04 1.60 25.67
CA ARG A 206 -26.67 1.35 26.15
C ARG A 206 -26.54 0.03 26.94
N GLU A 207 -27.56 -0.35 27.69
CA GLU A 207 -27.55 -1.61 28.43
C GLU A 207 -27.73 -2.83 27.51
N LYS A 208 -28.35 -2.67 26.34
CA LYS A 208 -28.62 -3.76 25.38
C LYS A 208 -27.63 -3.86 24.25
N THR A 209 -26.88 -2.77 23.94
CA THR A 209 -26.02 -2.70 22.76
C THR A 209 -24.57 -2.56 23.16
N TRP A 210 -23.76 -3.59 22.84
CA TRP A 210 -22.32 -3.50 23.02
C TRP A 210 -21.69 -2.52 22.04
N VAL A 211 -20.84 -1.62 22.54
CA VAL A 211 -20.15 -0.57 21.78
C VAL A 211 -18.65 -0.70 21.97
N GLY A 212 -17.90 -0.54 20.91
CA GLY A 212 -16.44 -0.60 21.00
C GLY A 212 -15.77 -0.89 19.66
N VAL A 213 -14.49 -1.23 19.71
CA VAL A 213 -13.70 -1.58 18.55
C VAL A 213 -13.22 -3.02 18.66
N VAL A 214 -13.36 -3.78 17.59
CA VAL A 214 -12.72 -5.10 17.43
C VAL A 214 -11.49 -4.89 16.54
N PRO A 215 -10.25 -4.89 17.10
CA PRO A 215 -9.03 -4.76 16.32
C PRO A 215 -8.92 -5.87 15.28
N ALA A 216 -8.40 -5.55 14.11
CA ALA A 216 -8.24 -6.50 13.00
C ALA A 216 -6.87 -6.32 12.34
N TRP A 217 -6.19 -7.42 12.09
CA TRP A 217 -4.90 -7.43 11.39
C TRP A 217 -4.71 -8.73 10.60
N THR A 218 -3.84 -8.67 9.59
CA THR A 218 -3.40 -9.87 8.88
C THR A 218 -2.35 -10.59 9.70
N GLN A 219 -2.54 -11.90 9.95
CA GLN A 219 -1.58 -12.76 10.64
C GLN A 219 -1.00 -13.79 9.67
N PHE A 220 0.31 -13.95 9.68
CA PHE A 220 1.01 -15.00 8.94
C PHE A 220 1.01 -16.30 9.76
N GLY A 221 0.61 -17.39 9.10
CA GLY A 221 0.66 -18.74 9.67
C GLY A 221 2.07 -19.34 9.68
N GLU A 222 2.17 -20.55 10.21
CA GLU A 222 3.41 -21.34 10.14
C GLU A 222 3.77 -21.66 8.69
N PRO A 223 5.07 -21.56 8.31
CA PRO A 223 5.52 -21.91 6.99
C PRO A 223 5.24 -23.38 6.64
N VAL A 224 4.70 -23.61 5.45
CA VAL A 224 4.45 -24.95 4.93
C VAL A 224 5.42 -25.23 3.80
N ALA A 225 6.24 -26.28 3.94
CA ALA A 225 7.23 -26.66 2.94
C ALA A 225 6.58 -27.09 1.61
N GLY A 226 7.10 -26.59 0.49
CA GLY A 226 6.70 -27.05 -0.84
C GLY A 226 7.18 -28.48 -1.11
N SER A 227 6.53 -29.20 -2.04
CA SER A 227 6.81 -30.61 -2.34
C SER A 227 8.24 -30.89 -2.83
N TYR A 228 8.93 -29.92 -3.36
CA TYR A 228 10.32 -30.01 -3.82
C TYR A 228 11.32 -29.32 -2.90
N ASN A 229 10.86 -28.83 -1.73
CA ASN A 229 11.77 -28.26 -0.74
C ASN A 229 12.71 -29.33 -0.18
N ARG A 230 14.00 -28.99 -0.05
CA ARG A 230 15.03 -29.84 0.53
C ARG A 230 15.74 -29.17 1.71
N VAL A 231 15.29 -27.97 2.09
CA VAL A 231 15.81 -27.27 3.27
C VAL A 231 15.05 -27.76 4.48
N GLU A 232 15.73 -28.45 5.39
CA GLU A 232 15.08 -29.12 6.53
C GLU A 232 14.46 -28.13 7.53
N LYS A 233 15.12 -27.01 7.75
CA LYS A 233 14.66 -25.99 8.70
C LYS A 233 14.25 -24.72 7.98
N VAL A 234 13.18 -24.09 8.46
CA VAL A 234 12.80 -22.74 8.00
C VAL A 234 13.98 -21.80 8.27
N PRO A 235 14.46 -21.04 7.26
CA PRO A 235 15.52 -20.07 7.46
C PRO A 235 15.15 -18.99 8.47
N GLY A 236 16.11 -18.57 9.31
CA GLY A 236 15.88 -17.63 10.41
C GLY A 236 15.22 -16.33 9.97
N TYR A 237 15.67 -15.75 8.85
CA TYR A 237 15.09 -14.49 8.33
C TYR A 237 13.59 -14.58 7.98
N LEU A 238 13.09 -15.78 7.59
CA LEU A 238 11.65 -16.01 7.35
C LEU A 238 10.87 -16.08 8.65
N GLU A 239 11.44 -16.74 9.65
CA GLU A 239 10.81 -16.88 10.96
C GLU A 239 10.78 -15.54 11.70
N GLU A 240 11.88 -14.79 11.69
CA GLU A 240 11.97 -13.44 12.27
C GLU A 240 10.93 -12.50 11.62
N TRP A 241 10.91 -12.42 10.29
CA TRP A 241 9.92 -11.63 9.56
C TRP A 241 8.48 -11.98 9.91
N ARG A 242 8.18 -13.30 10.04
CA ARG A 242 6.84 -13.79 10.38
C ARG A 242 6.43 -13.36 11.79
N VAL A 243 7.30 -13.61 12.76
CA VAL A 243 7.02 -13.35 14.17
C VAL A 243 6.94 -11.85 14.43
N GLU A 244 7.98 -11.11 14.05
CA GLU A 244 8.02 -9.66 14.25
C GLU A 244 6.90 -8.94 13.50
N GLY A 245 6.65 -9.34 12.24
CA GLY A 245 5.57 -8.78 11.44
C GLY A 245 4.17 -9.05 12.00
N ASN A 246 3.94 -10.21 12.64
CA ASN A 246 2.69 -10.51 13.32
C ASN A 246 2.50 -9.65 14.58
N GLU A 247 3.56 -9.48 15.38
CA GLU A 247 3.54 -8.64 16.58
C GLU A 247 3.32 -7.16 16.22
N GLU A 248 4.01 -6.68 15.20
CA GLU A 248 3.89 -5.30 14.74
C GLU A 248 2.47 -4.99 14.26
N ARG A 249 1.90 -5.81 13.36
CA ARG A 249 0.53 -5.60 12.85
C ARG A 249 -0.51 -5.67 13.96
N ARG A 250 -0.33 -6.60 14.91
CA ARG A 250 -1.18 -6.67 16.09
C ARG A 250 -1.08 -5.38 16.91
N ARG A 251 0.13 -4.90 17.18
CA ARG A 251 0.37 -3.65 17.92
C ARG A 251 -0.31 -2.47 17.21
N GLU A 252 -0.10 -2.31 15.90
CA GLU A 252 -0.71 -1.24 15.11
C GLU A 252 -2.25 -1.25 15.17
N ALA A 253 -2.87 -2.45 15.07
CA ALA A 253 -4.32 -2.57 15.17
C ALA A 253 -4.87 -2.16 16.54
N TYR A 254 -4.15 -2.46 17.64
CA TYR A 254 -4.51 -2.01 18.99
C TYR A 254 -4.22 -0.52 19.21
N GLU A 255 -3.15 0.03 18.62
CA GLU A 255 -2.90 1.48 18.64
C GLU A 255 -3.98 2.26 17.89
N ALA A 256 -4.50 1.71 16.80
CA ALA A 256 -5.59 2.32 16.04
C ALA A 256 -6.91 2.40 16.82
N VAL A 257 -7.05 1.72 17.95
CA VAL A 257 -8.22 1.88 18.85
C VAL A 257 -8.15 3.19 19.64
N LYS A 258 -6.95 3.71 19.86
CA LYS A 258 -6.74 4.94 20.63
C LYS A 258 -7.19 6.15 19.83
N GLU A 259 -7.82 7.12 20.52
CA GLU A 259 -8.09 8.42 19.92
C GLU A 259 -6.78 9.09 19.47
N PRO A 260 -6.76 9.74 18.30
CA PRO A 260 -5.62 10.55 17.89
C PRO A 260 -5.33 11.59 18.98
N VAL A 261 -4.07 11.71 19.39
CA VAL A 261 -3.67 12.76 20.34
C VAL A 261 -3.96 14.13 19.68
N LYS A 262 -4.90 14.88 20.25
CA LYS A 262 -5.20 16.25 19.79
C LYS A 262 -3.95 17.10 20.00
N GLY A 263 -3.19 17.37 18.96
CA GLY A 263 -1.99 18.22 19.04
C GLY A 263 -0.92 17.94 18.00
N GLU A 264 -1.02 16.85 17.23
CA GLU A 264 -0.11 16.58 16.10
C GLU A 264 -0.70 16.96 14.73
N GLU A 265 -1.73 17.84 14.76
CA GLU A 265 -2.16 18.52 13.54
C GLU A 265 -1.08 19.55 13.20
N GLY A 266 -0.30 19.25 12.14
CA GLY A 266 0.72 20.13 11.63
C GLY A 266 0.19 21.57 11.44
N THR A 267 0.78 22.48 12.19
CA THR A 267 0.69 23.93 11.98
C THR A 267 1.34 24.32 10.66
#